data_b9f883cb69f22e1c07426cbf9db74ddd
#
_entry.id   b9f883cb69f22e1c07426cbf9db74ddd
#
_cell.length_a   1.000
_cell.length_b   1.000
_cell.length_c   1.000
_cell.angle_alpha   90.00
_cell.angle_beta   90.00
_cell.angle_gamma   90.00
#
_symmetry.space_group_name_H-M   'P 1'
#
loop_
_entity.id
_entity.type
_entity.pdbx_description
1 polymer ?
#
loop_
_entity_poly.entity_id
_entity_poly.type
_entity_poly.pdbx_seq_one_letter_code
_entity_poly.pdbx_strand_id
1 'polypeptide(L)'
;MEGNYEITRLRNSLNQIIRIFENRVREMSTIPYYKDFIREYRDEKLYDKFKEFFGEGDFKIVGIDGSLTQERRMEMLIFYVCAVGFYGYMNIKNNEITLDVSRAREEEAISISTSIPLWMEDIPNIDPEYEYAPDDFEMMKTIDSIPYALMTMSELKLANDQINSEEVKVVILDRMLSGTYGPASRDFRNLLKRGKSIICKVNTSKGNPSMLDINLAGYMGPGNIHIPFRDPYTAYAAIRRLIEEMNLGENKFRKRDLPKILNVGEETAKEALRDMMQLNMKYNGELMVDEGEYITINPNVKGYWDRVWQATETILKRIYEERNEHPLMFNEEDWITTLDLNTINLYIIYSIMDKAVKMNKLIIGIIKDTNATDLMRSTIPYILNMKKIEQKGIPRFRSDKALLSLISSVNYSKIKVPWRTIEYDSTMTTIIQEQINGGMKFKAAREIIGREQFTLKGYFQLRALTEDPSIRSNVFSYDRPVYPKYDLKMKRELKCIQFDKEIVLEPIMELGDQENVIGDIILHILSRSDNPHLLEEMGHNHLLFLADKLAKIMSKRASKVIDGLTSLDLMATTKKYKAYFIARRFRDIRSEIEHIREIKAKQM
;
A
#
# COMPACT_ATOMS: atom_id res chain seq x y z
N MET A 1 -12.51 14.34 50.53
CA MET A 1 -13.50 15.18 49.81
C MET A 1 -13.10 15.53 48.37
N GLU A 2 -11.81 15.68 48.08
CA GLU A 2 -11.34 15.97 46.69
C GLU A 2 -11.63 14.86 45.68
N GLY A 3 -11.46 13.59 46.03
CA GLY A 3 -11.73 12.49 45.09
C GLY A 3 -13.18 12.39 44.61
N ASN A 4 -14.16 12.82 45.42
CA ASN A 4 -15.57 12.86 45.03
C ASN A 4 -15.86 13.99 44.01
N TYR A 5 -15.12 15.10 44.08
CA TYR A 5 -15.27 16.22 43.15
C TYR A 5 -14.76 15.86 41.74
N GLU A 6 -13.60 15.21 41.65
CA GLU A 6 -13.03 14.75 40.37
C GLU A 6 -13.90 13.72 39.67
N ILE A 7 -14.44 12.73 40.43
CA ILE A 7 -15.36 11.73 39.88
C ILE A 7 -16.64 12.38 39.37
N THR A 8 -17.20 13.35 40.12
CA THR A 8 -18.39 14.08 39.69
C THR A 8 -18.14 14.92 38.43
N ARG A 9 -16.97 15.58 38.35
CA ARG A 9 -16.55 16.33 37.17
C ARG A 9 -16.38 15.42 35.95
N LEU A 10 -15.73 14.28 36.13
CA LEU A 10 -15.58 13.26 35.08
C LEU A 10 -16.93 12.76 34.57
N ARG A 11 -17.86 12.42 35.49
CA ARG A 11 -19.22 11.97 35.16
C ARG A 11 -19.99 13.01 34.36
N ASN A 12 -19.91 14.29 34.75
CA ASN A 12 -20.57 15.38 34.04
C ASN A 12 -19.99 15.57 32.62
N SER A 13 -18.67 15.49 32.49
CA SER A 13 -18.01 15.54 31.18
C SER A 13 -18.40 14.37 30.28
N LEU A 14 -18.46 13.16 30.83
CA LEU A 14 -18.93 11.97 30.12
C LEU A 14 -20.38 12.12 29.65
N ASN A 15 -21.27 12.64 30.50
CA ASN A 15 -22.65 12.86 30.12
C ASN A 15 -22.78 13.89 28.97
N GLN A 16 -21.94 14.92 28.93
CA GLN A 16 -21.90 15.85 27.80
C GLN A 16 -21.47 15.16 26.50
N ILE A 17 -20.42 14.33 26.58
CA ILE A 17 -19.93 13.57 25.43
C ILE A 17 -21.01 12.59 24.92
N ILE A 18 -21.70 11.91 25.82
CA ILE A 18 -22.80 11.00 25.48
C ILE A 18 -23.93 11.76 24.73
N ARG A 19 -24.34 12.94 25.23
CA ARG A 19 -25.36 13.76 24.53
C ARG A 19 -24.92 14.20 23.14
N ILE A 20 -23.64 14.58 22.96
CA ILE A 20 -23.09 14.91 21.65
C ILE A 20 -23.14 13.68 20.73
N PHE A 21 -22.80 12.51 21.25
CA PHE A 21 -22.86 11.25 20.50
C PHE A 21 -24.32 10.91 20.11
N GLU A 22 -25.27 11.00 21.04
CA GLU A 22 -26.70 10.76 20.76
C GLU A 22 -27.23 11.67 19.66
N ASN A 23 -26.86 12.96 19.67
CA ASN A 23 -27.24 13.89 18.60
C ASN A 23 -26.67 13.47 17.25
N ARG A 24 -25.39 13.06 17.21
CA ARG A 24 -24.77 12.52 15.99
C ARG A 24 -25.47 11.25 15.49
N VAL A 25 -25.85 10.34 16.39
CA VAL A 25 -26.62 9.13 16.04
C VAL A 25 -27.95 9.51 15.41
N ARG A 26 -28.67 10.50 15.96
CA ARG A 26 -29.93 10.99 15.38
C ARG A 26 -29.72 11.59 13.99
N GLU A 27 -28.69 12.40 13.81
CA GLU A 27 -28.34 12.96 12.49
C GLU A 27 -28.06 11.84 11.47
N MET A 28 -27.33 10.78 11.88
CA MET A 28 -27.02 9.64 11.01
C MET A 28 -28.26 8.82 10.63
N SER A 29 -29.24 8.68 11.51
CA SER A 29 -30.48 7.95 11.21
C SER A 29 -31.32 8.62 10.13
N THR A 30 -31.11 9.91 9.89
CA THR A 30 -31.84 10.71 8.89
C THR A 30 -31.13 10.82 7.54
N ILE A 31 -29.95 10.22 7.36
CA ILE A 31 -29.23 10.25 6.09
C ILE A 31 -29.90 9.33 5.07
N PRO A 32 -30.65 9.85 4.08
CA PRO A 32 -31.35 9.02 3.10
C PRO A 32 -30.46 8.56 1.96
N TYR A 33 -29.30 9.19 1.79
CA TYR A 33 -28.41 9.00 0.62
C TYR A 33 -27.30 7.94 0.81
N TYR A 34 -27.32 7.18 1.94
CA TYR A 34 -26.32 6.11 2.11
C TYR A 34 -26.38 5.07 0.98
N LYS A 35 -27.55 4.88 0.36
CA LYS A 35 -27.70 4.00 -0.82
C LYS A 35 -26.87 4.42 -2.02
N ASP A 36 -26.42 5.66 -2.06
CA ASP A 36 -25.62 6.19 -3.16
C ASP A 36 -24.16 5.75 -3.08
N PHE A 37 -23.69 5.39 -1.88
CA PHE A 37 -22.30 4.97 -1.69
C PHE A 37 -22.15 3.61 -0.98
N ILE A 38 -23.22 2.97 -0.50
CA ILE A 38 -23.21 1.59 0.03
C ILE A 38 -23.80 0.64 -1.02
N ARG A 39 -23.13 -0.48 -1.24
CA ARG A 39 -23.51 -1.56 -2.15
C ARG A 39 -23.67 -2.83 -1.34
N GLU A 40 -24.90 -3.31 -1.20
CA GLU A 40 -25.18 -4.61 -0.60
C GLU A 40 -24.76 -5.73 -1.53
N TYR A 41 -24.40 -6.85 -0.94
CA TYR A 41 -24.06 -8.06 -1.69
C TYR A 41 -25.25 -8.56 -2.53
N ARG A 42 -24.97 -8.93 -3.80
CA ARG A 42 -25.92 -9.50 -4.73
C ARG A 42 -25.33 -10.73 -5.40
N ASP A 43 -26.08 -11.82 -5.39
CA ASP A 43 -25.65 -13.08 -6.02
C ASP A 43 -25.92 -13.16 -7.54
N GLU A 44 -26.66 -12.18 -8.06
CA GLU A 44 -27.10 -12.17 -9.46
C GLU A 44 -25.89 -12.14 -10.41
N LYS A 45 -25.84 -13.12 -11.33
CA LYS A 45 -24.79 -13.25 -12.37
C LYS A 45 -23.36 -13.33 -11.82
N LEU A 46 -23.19 -13.69 -10.56
CA LEU A 46 -21.86 -13.71 -9.93
C LEU A 46 -20.96 -14.76 -10.59
N TYR A 47 -21.50 -15.92 -10.92
CA TYR A 47 -20.76 -16.97 -11.63
C TYR A 47 -20.21 -16.47 -12.98
N ASP A 48 -21.02 -15.76 -13.77
CA ASP A 48 -20.59 -15.21 -15.05
C ASP A 48 -19.44 -14.20 -14.87
N LYS A 49 -19.50 -13.36 -13.81
CA LYS A 49 -18.44 -12.41 -13.47
C LYS A 49 -17.13 -13.13 -13.12
N PHE A 50 -17.19 -14.17 -12.29
CA PHE A 50 -16.03 -14.97 -11.91
C PHE A 50 -15.44 -15.71 -13.12
N LYS A 51 -16.30 -16.33 -13.95
CA LYS A 51 -15.90 -17.02 -15.17
C LYS A 51 -15.26 -16.06 -16.18
N GLU A 52 -15.82 -14.86 -16.35
CA GLU A 52 -15.26 -13.86 -17.27
C GLU A 52 -13.87 -13.38 -16.80
N PHE A 53 -13.67 -13.19 -15.48
CA PHE A 53 -12.43 -12.64 -14.94
C PHE A 53 -11.36 -13.71 -14.76
N PHE A 54 -11.66 -14.84 -14.10
CA PHE A 54 -10.69 -15.87 -13.74
C PHE A 54 -10.64 -17.06 -14.72
N GLY A 55 -11.74 -17.30 -15.46
CA GLY A 55 -11.99 -18.57 -16.15
C GLY A 55 -12.61 -19.62 -15.23
N GLU A 56 -12.88 -20.80 -15.77
CA GLU A 56 -13.30 -21.98 -15.00
C GLU A 56 -12.09 -22.79 -14.55
N GLY A 57 -12.12 -23.36 -13.35
CA GLY A 57 -11.04 -24.18 -12.83
C GLY A 57 -10.99 -24.28 -11.31
N ASP A 58 -9.95 -24.95 -10.86
CA ASP A 58 -9.55 -25.03 -9.45
C ASP A 58 -8.37 -24.07 -9.23
N PHE A 59 -8.52 -23.17 -8.31
CA PHE A 59 -7.56 -22.10 -8.06
C PHE A 59 -7.24 -21.97 -6.57
N LYS A 60 -6.11 -21.35 -6.27
CA LYS A 60 -5.71 -20.98 -4.92
C LYS A 60 -5.90 -19.48 -4.69
N ILE A 61 -6.24 -19.17 -3.45
CA ILE A 61 -6.23 -17.83 -2.87
C ILE A 61 -5.15 -17.84 -1.81
N VAL A 62 -4.37 -16.78 -1.68
CA VAL A 62 -3.36 -16.66 -0.62
C VAL A 62 -3.56 -15.38 0.17
N GLY A 63 -3.57 -15.49 1.50
CA GLY A 63 -3.51 -14.36 2.42
C GLY A 63 -2.12 -14.23 3.00
N ILE A 64 -1.50 -13.04 2.91
CA ILE A 64 -0.11 -12.78 3.30
C ILE A 64 -0.07 -11.67 4.35
N ASP A 65 0.66 -11.92 5.43
CA ASP A 65 0.95 -10.94 6.48
C ASP A 65 2.41 -11.06 6.94
N GLY A 66 2.96 -9.99 7.49
CA GLY A 66 4.32 -9.90 7.95
C GLY A 66 4.46 -9.62 9.44
N SER A 67 5.61 -9.95 9.98
CA SER A 67 5.98 -9.60 11.35
C SER A 67 7.45 -9.27 11.45
N LEU A 68 7.79 -8.45 12.43
CA LEU A 68 9.16 -8.10 12.73
C LEU A 68 9.42 -8.18 14.23
N THR A 69 10.69 -8.41 14.59
CA THR A 69 11.18 -8.20 15.93
C THR A 69 12.57 -7.57 15.87
N GLN A 70 12.91 -6.81 16.88
CA GLN A 70 14.24 -6.21 17.02
C GLN A 70 14.79 -6.45 18.42
N GLU A 71 16.06 -6.82 18.49
CA GLU A 71 16.81 -6.94 19.72
C GLU A 71 17.95 -5.93 19.74
N ARG A 72 18.04 -5.21 20.85
CA ARG A 72 19.12 -4.21 21.06
C ARG A 72 20.07 -4.73 22.11
N ARG A 73 21.35 -4.81 21.74
CA ARG A 73 22.43 -5.28 22.62
C ARG A 73 23.58 -4.29 22.54
N MET A 74 23.65 -3.36 23.50
CA MET A 74 24.64 -2.29 23.51
C MET A 74 24.59 -1.48 22.20
N GLU A 75 25.68 -1.53 21.43
CA GLU A 75 25.83 -0.86 20.13
C GLU A 75 25.39 -1.73 18.94
N MET A 76 24.78 -2.89 19.20
CA MET A 76 24.31 -3.80 18.17
C MET A 76 22.79 -3.85 18.13
N LEU A 77 22.25 -3.80 16.91
CA LEU A 77 20.85 -4.00 16.58
C LEU A 77 20.71 -5.26 15.74
N ILE A 78 19.78 -6.12 16.10
CA ILE A 78 19.46 -7.30 15.29
C ILE A 78 18.00 -7.25 14.95
N PHE A 79 17.71 -7.18 13.66
CA PHE A 79 16.35 -7.26 13.15
C PHE A 79 16.07 -8.67 12.64
N TYR A 80 14.87 -9.16 12.91
CA TYR A 80 14.30 -10.30 12.22
C TYR A 80 12.98 -9.85 11.61
N VAL A 81 12.82 -10.12 10.31
CA VAL A 81 11.58 -9.85 9.58
C VAL A 81 11.14 -11.12 8.87
N CYS A 82 9.84 -11.33 8.80
CA CYS A 82 9.26 -12.43 8.06
C CYS A 82 7.93 -12.02 7.42
N ALA A 83 7.58 -12.72 6.36
CA ALA A 83 6.23 -12.74 5.82
C ALA A 83 5.77 -14.19 5.70
N VAL A 84 4.48 -14.42 5.92
CA VAL A 84 3.85 -15.73 5.90
C VAL A 84 2.61 -15.67 5.04
N GLY A 85 2.35 -16.70 4.25
CA GLY A 85 1.14 -16.85 3.45
C GLY A 85 0.42 -18.15 3.72
N PHE A 86 -0.91 -18.09 3.82
CA PHE A 86 -1.79 -19.25 3.91
C PHE A 86 -2.68 -19.36 2.70
N TYR A 87 -2.85 -20.59 2.20
CA TYR A 87 -3.71 -20.88 1.06
C TYR A 87 -5.13 -21.21 1.47
N GLY A 88 -6.08 -20.67 0.70
CA GLY A 88 -7.46 -21.15 0.57
C GLY A 88 -7.69 -21.65 -0.84
N TYR A 89 -8.81 -22.30 -1.07
CA TYR A 89 -9.14 -22.95 -2.34
C TYR A 89 -10.43 -22.37 -2.92
N MET A 90 -10.40 -22.08 -4.22
CA MET A 90 -11.52 -21.56 -4.97
C MET A 90 -11.79 -22.47 -6.18
N ASN A 91 -13.03 -22.91 -6.32
CA ASN A 91 -13.46 -23.69 -7.48
C ASN A 91 -14.57 -22.93 -8.21
N ILE A 92 -14.42 -22.82 -9.54
CA ILE A 92 -15.38 -22.15 -10.44
C ILE A 92 -15.76 -23.17 -11.51
N LYS A 93 -16.84 -23.92 -11.29
CA LYS A 93 -17.32 -24.96 -12.22
C LYS A 93 -18.82 -25.18 -12.08
N ASN A 94 -19.45 -25.68 -13.13
CA ASN A 94 -20.84 -26.13 -13.12
C ASN A 94 -21.84 -25.07 -12.62
N ASN A 95 -21.62 -23.81 -12.97
CA ASN A 95 -22.43 -22.68 -12.52
C ASN A 95 -22.42 -22.44 -11.00
N GLU A 96 -21.38 -22.96 -10.32
CA GLU A 96 -21.17 -22.76 -8.88
C GLU A 96 -19.78 -22.17 -8.60
N ILE A 97 -19.71 -21.37 -7.52
CA ILE A 97 -18.48 -20.84 -6.97
C ILE A 97 -18.37 -21.37 -5.55
N THR A 98 -17.35 -22.16 -5.28
CA THR A 98 -17.04 -22.59 -3.90
C THR A 98 -15.73 -21.99 -3.45
N LEU A 99 -15.70 -21.55 -2.21
CA LEU A 99 -14.55 -20.92 -1.57
C LEU A 99 -14.36 -21.60 -0.20
N ASP A 100 -13.22 -22.24 -0.02
CA ASP A 100 -12.91 -22.98 1.19
C ASP A 100 -11.59 -22.50 1.80
N VAL A 101 -11.69 -21.72 2.87
CA VAL A 101 -10.56 -21.25 3.66
C VAL A 101 -10.31 -22.10 4.89
N SER A 102 -11.26 -23.00 5.25
CA SER A 102 -11.14 -23.87 6.42
C SER A 102 -10.10 -24.98 6.27
N ARG A 103 -9.68 -25.25 5.02
CA ARG A 103 -8.61 -26.21 4.69
C ARG A 103 -7.21 -25.63 4.81
N ALA A 104 -7.06 -24.36 5.17
CA ALA A 104 -5.74 -23.76 5.36
C ALA A 104 -4.95 -24.54 6.43
N ARG A 105 -3.77 -25.06 6.06
CA ARG A 105 -2.92 -25.89 6.92
C ARG A 105 -1.57 -25.23 7.10
N GLU A 106 -1.02 -25.36 8.30
CA GLU A 106 0.31 -24.82 8.63
C GLU A 106 1.42 -25.52 7.81
N GLU A 107 1.26 -26.81 7.50
CA GLU A 107 2.21 -27.57 6.69
C GLU A 107 2.31 -27.07 5.23
N GLU A 108 1.26 -26.42 4.72
CA GLU A 108 1.21 -25.85 3.38
C GLU A 108 1.51 -24.33 3.40
N ALA A 109 1.74 -23.75 4.59
CA ALA A 109 2.05 -22.33 4.69
C ALA A 109 3.40 -22.02 4.04
N ILE A 110 3.42 -20.91 3.31
CA ILE A 110 4.64 -20.38 2.71
C ILE A 110 5.22 -19.27 3.57
N SER A 111 6.53 -19.14 3.60
CA SER A 111 7.17 -18.08 4.38
C SER A 111 8.49 -17.64 3.75
N ILE A 112 8.84 -16.40 4.03
CA ILE A 112 10.14 -15.82 3.73
C ILE A 112 10.60 -15.03 4.95
N SER A 113 11.90 -15.06 5.26
CA SER A 113 12.43 -14.33 6.40
C SER A 113 13.90 -13.97 6.20
N THR A 114 14.36 -12.94 6.90
CA THR A 114 15.78 -12.57 6.99
C THR A 114 16.09 -12.01 8.37
N SER A 115 17.36 -12.15 8.78
CA SER A 115 17.92 -11.57 10.01
C SER A 115 19.07 -10.67 9.66
N ILE A 116 19.07 -9.48 10.20
CA ILE A 116 20.05 -8.43 9.86
C ILE A 116 20.68 -7.88 11.13
N PRO A 117 21.95 -8.23 11.41
CA PRO A 117 22.71 -7.61 12.49
C PRO A 117 23.33 -6.29 11.99
N LEU A 118 23.23 -5.23 12.76
CA LEU A 118 23.82 -3.92 12.47
C LEU A 118 24.54 -3.37 13.71
N TRP A 119 25.64 -2.68 13.50
CA TRP A 119 26.21 -1.80 14.49
C TRP A 119 25.54 -0.43 14.44
N MET A 120 25.44 0.24 15.58
CA MET A 120 24.87 1.59 15.62
C MET A 120 25.67 2.59 14.75
N GLU A 121 26.96 2.37 14.60
CA GLU A 121 27.85 3.17 13.73
C GLU A 121 27.58 2.98 12.23
N ASP A 122 26.88 1.89 11.83
CA ASP A 122 26.54 1.62 10.43
C ASP A 122 25.24 2.30 10.00
N ILE A 123 24.40 2.74 10.94
CA ILE A 123 23.08 3.32 10.66
C ILE A 123 23.17 4.53 9.73
N PRO A 124 24.09 5.50 9.90
CA PRO A 124 24.23 6.62 8.98
C PRO A 124 24.53 6.22 7.53
N ASN A 125 25.11 5.04 7.31
CA ASN A 125 25.40 4.52 5.97
C ASN A 125 24.13 3.94 5.33
N ILE A 126 23.21 3.38 6.14
CA ILE A 126 21.98 2.73 5.68
C ILE A 126 20.83 3.75 5.58
N ASP A 127 20.74 4.67 6.52
CA ASP A 127 19.77 5.76 6.45
C ASP A 127 20.46 7.09 6.15
N PRO A 128 20.47 7.51 4.89
CA PRO A 128 21.15 8.75 4.48
C PRO A 128 20.48 10.04 4.98
N GLU A 129 19.26 9.95 5.50
CA GLU A 129 18.54 11.06 6.12
C GLU A 129 18.80 11.11 7.65
N TYR A 130 19.58 10.15 8.14
CA TYR A 130 20.01 10.12 9.53
C TYR A 130 21.02 11.25 9.76
N GLU A 131 20.54 12.37 10.26
CA GLU A 131 21.39 13.34 10.92
C GLU A 131 21.51 12.93 12.39
N TYR A 132 22.73 13.01 12.93
CA TYR A 132 23.00 12.69 14.33
C TYR A 132 22.08 13.55 15.20
N ALA A 133 20.88 13.04 15.47
CA ALA A 133 19.87 13.75 16.20
C ALA A 133 20.32 13.81 17.66
N PRO A 134 20.36 14.99 18.30
CA PRO A 134 20.70 15.12 19.71
C PRO A 134 19.66 14.49 20.63
N ASP A 135 18.57 13.92 20.07
CA ASP A 135 17.41 13.44 20.77
C ASP A 135 17.21 11.94 20.51
N ASP A 136 17.20 11.14 21.59
CA ASP A 136 16.94 9.69 21.58
C ASP A 136 15.65 9.30 20.81
N PHE A 137 14.68 10.19 20.71
CA PHE A 137 13.39 9.89 20.10
C PHE A 137 13.44 9.92 18.56
N GLU A 138 14.12 10.90 17.97
CA GLU A 138 14.29 10.97 16.51
C GLU A 138 15.20 9.85 16.00
N MET A 139 16.26 9.55 16.75
CA MET A 139 17.13 8.40 16.50
C MET A 139 16.35 7.07 16.49
N MET A 140 15.38 6.89 17.39
CA MET A 140 14.53 5.71 17.43
C MET A 140 13.63 5.57 16.19
N LYS A 141 13.06 6.66 15.71
CA LYS A 141 12.22 6.65 14.50
C LYS A 141 13.00 6.19 13.26
N THR A 142 14.21 6.67 13.13
CA THR A 142 15.10 6.35 12.02
C THR A 142 15.48 4.88 12.04
N ILE A 143 15.86 4.36 13.20
CA ILE A 143 16.19 2.95 13.39
C ILE A 143 15.00 2.05 13.05
N ASP A 144 13.79 2.41 13.44
CA ASP A 144 12.59 1.63 13.18
C ASP A 144 12.20 1.63 11.67
N SER A 145 12.66 2.60 10.87
CA SER A 145 12.36 2.67 9.44
C SER A 145 12.94 1.48 8.64
N ILE A 146 14.13 1.01 9.02
CA ILE A 146 14.83 -0.10 8.34
C ILE A 146 14.03 -1.40 8.41
N PRO A 147 13.66 -1.93 9.61
CA PRO A 147 12.92 -3.18 9.71
C PRO A 147 11.50 -3.08 9.12
N TYR A 148 10.86 -1.89 9.16
CA TYR A 148 9.57 -1.69 8.50
C TYR A 148 9.67 -1.74 6.98
N ALA A 149 10.71 -1.16 6.37
CA ALA A 149 10.94 -1.26 4.93
C ALA A 149 11.19 -2.71 4.50
N LEU A 150 11.96 -3.46 5.30
CA LEU A 150 12.27 -4.88 5.06
C LEU A 150 11.05 -5.79 5.27
N MET A 151 10.23 -5.55 6.30
CA MET A 151 8.96 -6.28 6.49
C MET A 151 8.02 -6.06 5.30
N THR A 152 7.88 -4.81 4.87
CA THR A 152 7.15 -4.46 3.65
C THR A 152 7.69 -5.22 2.44
N MET A 153 9.01 -5.26 2.28
CA MET A 153 9.68 -5.98 1.20
C MET A 153 9.41 -7.48 1.25
N SER A 154 9.41 -8.08 2.45
CA SER A 154 9.12 -9.51 2.64
C SER A 154 7.71 -9.85 2.16
N GLU A 155 6.70 -9.08 2.58
CA GLU A 155 5.32 -9.30 2.16
C GLU A 155 5.14 -9.11 0.65
N LEU A 156 5.70 -8.03 0.08
CA LEU A 156 5.62 -7.76 -1.34
C LEU A 156 6.39 -8.79 -2.19
N LYS A 157 7.58 -9.24 -1.72
CA LYS A 157 8.33 -10.31 -2.40
C LYS A 157 7.51 -11.60 -2.44
N LEU A 158 6.94 -12.01 -1.30
CA LEU A 158 6.11 -13.20 -1.23
C LEU A 158 4.88 -13.09 -2.12
N ALA A 159 4.22 -11.92 -2.15
CA ALA A 159 3.11 -11.64 -3.05
C ALA A 159 3.52 -11.71 -4.54
N ASN A 160 4.69 -11.16 -4.89
CA ASN A 160 5.22 -11.23 -6.25
C ASN A 160 5.55 -12.66 -6.67
N ASP A 161 6.04 -13.49 -5.77
CA ASP A 161 6.28 -14.91 -6.05
C ASP A 161 4.95 -15.65 -6.30
N GLN A 162 3.92 -15.34 -5.48
CA GLN A 162 2.60 -15.97 -5.62
C GLN A 162 1.84 -15.51 -6.86
N ILE A 163 1.97 -14.25 -7.26
CA ILE A 163 1.31 -13.76 -8.49
C ILE A 163 1.87 -14.44 -9.75
N ASN A 164 3.11 -14.94 -9.70
CA ASN A 164 3.72 -15.70 -10.79
C ASN A 164 3.22 -17.16 -10.88
N SER A 165 2.68 -17.72 -9.80
CA SER A 165 2.16 -19.09 -9.77
C SER A 165 0.88 -19.20 -10.58
N GLU A 166 0.77 -20.15 -11.51
CA GLU A 166 -0.42 -20.34 -12.35
C GLU A 166 -1.67 -20.71 -11.53
N GLU A 167 -1.48 -21.45 -10.44
CA GLU A 167 -2.55 -21.91 -9.56
C GLU A 167 -3.17 -20.79 -8.72
N VAL A 168 -2.39 -19.74 -8.38
CA VAL A 168 -2.86 -18.65 -7.55
C VAL A 168 -3.55 -17.59 -8.40
N LYS A 169 -4.82 -17.33 -8.11
CA LYS A 169 -5.63 -16.30 -8.80
C LYS A 169 -5.91 -15.08 -7.92
N VAL A 170 -5.83 -15.21 -6.60
CA VAL A 170 -6.11 -14.12 -5.66
C VAL A 170 -5.00 -14.03 -4.62
N VAL A 171 -4.45 -12.85 -4.45
CA VAL A 171 -3.50 -12.52 -3.37
C VAL A 171 -4.11 -11.43 -2.50
N ILE A 172 -4.19 -11.68 -1.20
CA ILE A 172 -4.71 -10.77 -0.20
C ILE A 172 -3.57 -10.36 0.73
N LEU A 173 -3.34 -9.07 0.91
CA LEU A 173 -2.26 -8.50 1.73
C LEU A 173 -2.86 -7.78 2.95
N ASP A 174 -2.25 -7.93 4.14
CA ASP A 174 -2.60 -7.11 5.32
C ASP A 174 -1.93 -5.73 5.25
N ARG A 175 -2.03 -5.11 4.07
CA ARG A 175 -1.62 -3.72 3.80
C ARG A 175 -2.27 -3.18 2.54
N MET A 176 -2.52 -1.87 2.48
CA MET A 176 -2.97 -1.23 1.25
C MET A 176 -1.81 -0.98 0.30
N LEU A 177 -2.01 -1.26 -0.98
CA LEU A 177 -1.06 -0.96 -2.05
C LEU A 177 -0.82 0.55 -2.16
N SER A 178 -1.89 1.35 -2.16
CA SER A 178 -1.85 2.81 -2.19
C SER A 178 -1.17 3.40 -0.95
N GLY A 179 -1.38 2.80 0.22
CA GLY A 179 -0.74 3.19 1.47
C GLY A 179 0.76 2.96 1.47
N THR A 180 1.23 1.90 0.82
CA THR A 180 2.66 1.58 0.66
C THR A 180 3.29 2.43 -0.43
N TYR A 181 2.58 2.68 -1.53
CA TYR A 181 3.05 3.51 -2.63
C TYR A 181 3.44 4.93 -2.21
N GLY A 182 2.66 5.58 -1.37
CA GLY A 182 2.90 6.97 -0.98
C GLY A 182 4.29 7.22 -0.36
N PRO A 183 4.66 6.53 0.74
CA PRO A 183 6.00 6.61 1.33
C PRO A 183 7.11 6.16 0.37
N ALA A 184 6.93 5.05 -0.32
CA ALA A 184 7.91 4.53 -1.28
C ALA A 184 8.21 5.53 -2.42
N SER A 185 7.17 6.16 -2.97
CA SER A 185 7.32 7.20 -3.98
C SER A 185 7.99 8.48 -3.47
N ARG A 186 7.82 8.82 -2.17
CA ARG A 186 8.56 9.93 -1.56
C ARG A 186 10.05 9.62 -1.48
N ASP A 187 10.39 8.45 -0.97
CA ASP A 187 11.78 8.04 -0.77
C ASP A 187 12.50 7.82 -2.10
N PHE A 188 11.80 7.32 -3.11
CA PHE A 188 12.27 7.29 -4.49
C PHE A 188 12.65 8.69 -5.00
N ARG A 189 11.83 9.73 -4.75
CA ARG A 189 12.20 11.11 -5.14
C ARG A 189 13.42 11.63 -4.40
N ASN A 190 13.60 11.25 -3.13
CA ASN A 190 14.79 11.59 -2.35
C ASN A 190 16.03 10.87 -2.89
N LEU A 191 15.90 9.60 -3.26
CA LEU A 191 16.97 8.84 -3.95
C LEU A 191 17.42 9.53 -5.25
N LEU A 192 16.46 10.00 -6.08
CA LEU A 192 16.77 10.74 -7.31
C LEU A 192 17.46 12.08 -7.07
N LYS A 193 17.17 12.77 -5.95
CA LYS A 193 17.87 13.99 -5.55
C LYS A 193 19.32 13.69 -5.13
N ARG A 194 19.53 12.57 -4.45
CA ARG A 194 20.84 12.11 -4.02
C ARG A 194 21.73 11.69 -5.21
N GLY A 195 21.13 11.22 -6.30
CA GLY A 195 21.84 10.83 -7.53
C GLY A 195 22.69 9.56 -7.41
N LYS A 196 22.44 8.73 -6.40
CA LYS A 196 23.19 7.48 -6.14
C LYS A 196 22.19 6.39 -5.72
N SER A 197 22.38 5.19 -6.23
CA SER A 197 21.62 3.99 -5.84
C SER A 197 22.49 2.75 -5.99
N ILE A 198 22.33 1.80 -5.08
CA ILE A 198 22.95 0.48 -5.18
C ILE A 198 22.47 -0.28 -6.42
N ILE A 199 21.25 -0.02 -6.87
CA ILE A 199 20.66 -0.65 -8.06
C ILE A 199 21.53 -0.44 -9.30
N CYS A 200 22.21 0.72 -9.43
CA CYS A 200 23.12 1.00 -10.53
C CYS A 200 24.40 0.14 -10.51
N LYS A 201 24.75 -0.45 -9.37
CA LYS A 201 25.96 -1.26 -9.21
C LYS A 201 25.73 -2.75 -9.50
N VAL A 202 24.49 -3.15 -9.70
CA VAL A 202 24.11 -4.54 -9.97
C VAL A 202 24.31 -4.87 -11.43
N ASN A 203 25.12 -5.88 -11.71
CA ASN A 203 25.30 -6.40 -13.06
C ASN A 203 24.08 -7.22 -13.49
N THR A 204 23.50 -6.87 -14.64
CA THR A 204 22.38 -7.61 -15.22
C THR A 204 22.73 -8.13 -16.61
N SER A 205 21.99 -9.13 -17.09
CA SER A 205 22.19 -9.70 -18.44
C SER A 205 21.93 -8.68 -19.57
N LYS A 206 21.22 -7.59 -19.26
CA LYS A 206 20.88 -6.50 -20.21
C LYS A 206 21.70 -5.22 -20.00
N GLY A 207 22.77 -5.29 -19.22
CA GLY A 207 23.60 -4.16 -18.81
C GLY A 207 23.20 -3.59 -17.45
N ASN A 208 24.08 -2.80 -16.85
CA ASN A 208 23.81 -2.19 -15.54
C ASN A 208 22.75 -1.09 -15.67
N PRO A 209 21.80 -1.00 -14.72
CA PRO A 209 20.88 0.13 -14.69
C PRO A 209 21.61 1.45 -14.51
N SER A 210 21.19 2.48 -15.24
CA SER A 210 21.62 3.86 -15.00
C SER A 210 20.67 4.60 -14.07
N MET A 211 21.08 5.77 -13.59
CA MET A 211 20.16 6.64 -12.82
C MET A 211 18.98 7.13 -13.66
N LEU A 212 19.12 7.21 -15.00
CA LEU A 212 18.00 7.45 -15.90
C LEU A 212 17.02 6.29 -15.89
N ASP A 213 17.52 5.04 -15.96
CA ASP A 213 16.65 3.86 -15.89
C ASP A 213 15.84 3.81 -14.60
N ILE A 214 16.50 4.08 -13.46
CA ILE A 214 15.84 4.18 -12.15
C ILE A 214 14.75 5.26 -12.18
N ASN A 215 15.06 6.43 -12.75
CA ASN A 215 14.11 7.53 -12.87
C ASN A 215 12.90 7.13 -13.71
N LEU A 216 13.14 6.56 -14.89
CA LEU A 216 12.07 6.13 -15.80
C LEU A 216 11.21 5.01 -15.17
N ALA A 217 11.85 4.02 -14.51
CA ALA A 217 11.15 2.93 -13.85
C ALA A 217 10.23 3.44 -12.72
N GLY A 218 10.67 4.40 -11.92
CA GLY A 218 9.87 4.95 -10.83
C GLY A 218 8.70 5.82 -11.28
N TYR A 219 8.82 6.53 -12.41
CA TYR A 219 7.75 7.37 -12.92
C TYR A 219 6.87 6.70 -13.98
N MET A 220 7.34 5.68 -14.67
CA MET A 220 6.58 5.02 -15.74
C MET A 220 6.21 3.57 -15.42
N GLY A 221 6.97 2.89 -14.55
CA GLY A 221 6.80 1.45 -14.28
C GLY A 221 6.94 0.58 -15.53
N PRO A 222 6.35 -0.61 -15.56
CA PRO A 222 6.45 -1.57 -16.69
C PRO A 222 5.51 -1.25 -17.87
N GLY A 223 4.96 -0.08 -17.98
CA GLY A 223 4.24 0.39 -19.17
C GLY A 223 2.76 0.03 -19.28
N ASN A 224 2.28 -1.04 -18.63
CA ASN A 224 0.88 -1.47 -18.73
C ASN A 224 -0.01 -1.01 -17.58
N ILE A 225 0.56 -0.39 -16.57
CA ILE A 225 -0.16 0.17 -15.42
C ILE A 225 -0.24 1.68 -15.55
N HIS A 226 -1.38 2.24 -15.12
CA HIS A 226 -1.55 3.67 -15.06
C HIS A 226 -0.90 4.20 -13.78
N ILE A 227 0.31 4.76 -13.89
CA ILE A 227 0.99 5.40 -12.76
C ILE A 227 0.60 6.86 -12.72
N PRO A 228 0.22 7.41 -11.55
CA PRO A 228 -0.14 8.81 -11.44
C PRO A 228 1.09 9.69 -11.68
N PHE A 229 1.02 10.52 -12.70
CA PHE A 229 2.00 11.57 -12.93
C PHE A 229 1.63 12.82 -12.13
N ARG A 230 2.65 13.55 -11.72
CA ARG A 230 2.46 14.87 -11.10
C ARG A 230 1.76 15.85 -12.05
N ASP A 231 2.13 15.76 -13.33
CA ASP A 231 1.50 16.44 -14.46
C ASP A 231 1.31 15.42 -15.58
N PRO A 232 0.12 15.28 -16.19
CA PRO A 232 -0.13 14.31 -17.26
C PRO A 232 0.67 14.58 -18.54
N TYR A 233 1.13 15.81 -18.72
CA TYR A 233 1.92 16.23 -19.88
C TYR A 233 3.40 16.35 -19.56
N THR A 234 3.86 15.62 -18.55
CA THR A 234 5.27 15.57 -18.20
C THR A 234 6.09 14.86 -19.28
N ALA A 235 7.41 15.04 -19.22
CA ALA A 235 8.34 14.30 -20.05
C ALA A 235 8.07 12.77 -20.05
N TYR A 236 7.65 12.21 -18.93
CA TYR A 236 7.42 10.76 -18.80
C TYR A 236 6.26 10.25 -19.67
N ALA A 237 5.16 10.98 -19.78
CA ALA A 237 4.06 10.63 -20.67
C ALA A 237 4.51 10.65 -22.13
N ALA A 238 5.27 11.69 -22.51
CA ALA A 238 5.84 11.81 -23.84
C ALA A 238 6.85 10.68 -24.14
N ILE A 239 7.78 10.42 -23.21
CA ILE A 239 8.78 9.35 -23.35
C ILE A 239 8.08 8.00 -23.52
N ARG A 240 7.06 7.69 -22.71
CA ARG A 240 6.29 6.45 -22.84
C ARG A 240 5.72 6.29 -24.24
N ARG A 241 5.07 7.34 -24.75
CA ARG A 241 4.49 7.32 -26.09
C ARG A 241 5.54 7.13 -27.17
N LEU A 242 6.68 7.81 -27.06
CA LEU A 242 7.80 7.64 -28.01
C LEU A 242 8.41 6.24 -27.96
N ILE A 243 8.50 5.61 -26.76
CA ILE A 243 8.93 4.22 -26.64
C ILE A 243 7.93 3.25 -27.32
N GLU A 244 6.62 3.52 -27.23
CA GLU A 244 5.61 2.75 -27.96
C GLU A 244 5.82 2.84 -29.48
N GLU A 245 6.08 4.03 -30.02
CA GLU A 245 6.40 4.21 -31.44
C GLU A 245 7.73 3.52 -31.82
N MET A 246 8.74 3.56 -30.94
CA MET A 246 10.00 2.81 -31.16
C MET A 246 9.78 1.30 -31.26
N ASN A 247 8.77 0.75 -30.63
CA ASN A 247 8.38 -0.66 -30.79
C ASN A 247 7.87 -0.97 -32.20
N LEU A 248 7.41 0.06 -32.96
CA LEU A 248 7.01 -0.03 -34.35
C LEU A 248 8.17 0.20 -35.33
N GLY A 249 9.40 0.48 -34.80
CA GLY A 249 10.64 0.59 -35.59
C GLY A 249 11.18 2.01 -35.78
N GLU A 250 10.50 3.03 -35.28
CA GLU A 250 10.93 4.42 -35.44
C GLU A 250 11.58 4.95 -34.15
N ASN A 251 12.84 5.37 -34.19
CA ASN A 251 13.52 6.02 -33.05
C ASN A 251 13.86 7.50 -33.32
N LYS A 252 13.59 8.00 -34.53
CA LYS A 252 13.86 9.38 -34.96
C LYS A 252 12.54 10.08 -35.28
N PHE A 253 12.23 11.17 -34.57
CA PHE A 253 10.96 11.87 -34.63
C PHE A 253 11.15 13.34 -35.04
N ARG A 254 10.33 13.84 -35.95
CA ARG A 254 10.31 15.27 -36.29
C ARG A 254 9.59 16.05 -35.19
N LYS A 255 10.18 17.13 -34.70
CA LYS A 255 9.60 17.96 -33.61
C LYS A 255 8.20 18.50 -33.96
N ARG A 256 7.97 18.84 -35.24
CA ARG A 256 6.65 19.30 -35.71
C ARG A 256 5.56 18.22 -35.66
N ASP A 257 5.92 16.95 -35.68
CA ASP A 257 4.97 15.84 -35.70
C ASP A 257 4.64 15.36 -34.27
N LEU A 258 5.38 15.86 -33.23
CA LEU A 258 5.15 15.48 -31.82
C LEU A 258 3.72 15.73 -31.34
N PRO A 259 3.03 16.84 -31.67
CA PRO A 259 1.63 17.00 -31.23
C PRO A 259 0.73 15.87 -31.69
N LYS A 260 0.93 15.38 -32.91
CA LYS A 260 0.18 14.25 -33.45
C LYS A 260 0.56 12.91 -32.80
N ILE A 261 1.86 12.65 -32.62
CA ILE A 261 2.38 11.43 -31.98
C ILE A 261 1.91 11.35 -30.55
N LEU A 262 1.99 12.44 -29.80
CA LEU A 262 1.60 12.51 -28.39
C LEU A 262 0.09 12.64 -28.20
N ASN A 263 -0.67 12.90 -29.27
CA ASN A 263 -2.11 13.18 -29.24
C ASN A 263 -2.48 14.35 -28.30
N VAL A 264 -1.75 15.46 -28.42
CA VAL A 264 -1.93 16.67 -27.59
C VAL A 264 -1.83 17.94 -28.44
N GLY A 265 -2.19 19.10 -27.87
CA GLY A 265 -2.04 20.40 -28.53
C GLY A 265 -0.57 20.80 -28.71
N GLU A 266 -0.31 21.76 -29.64
CA GLU A 266 1.06 22.22 -29.96
C GLU A 266 1.81 22.76 -28.74
N GLU A 267 1.16 23.59 -27.91
CA GLU A 267 1.78 24.16 -26.71
C GLU A 267 2.18 23.08 -25.71
N THR A 268 1.31 22.09 -25.48
CA THR A 268 1.56 20.95 -24.60
C THR A 268 2.71 20.08 -25.12
N ALA A 269 2.79 19.86 -26.43
CA ALA A 269 3.90 19.12 -27.03
C ALA A 269 5.23 19.87 -26.89
N LYS A 270 5.23 21.19 -27.00
CA LYS A 270 6.43 22.05 -26.78
C LYS A 270 6.88 21.97 -25.30
N GLU A 271 5.93 22.01 -24.35
CA GLU A 271 6.24 21.86 -22.93
C GLU A 271 6.85 20.48 -22.66
N ALA A 272 6.23 19.41 -23.14
CA ALA A 272 6.75 18.04 -23.00
C ALA A 272 8.16 17.91 -23.57
N LEU A 273 8.43 18.48 -24.75
CA LEU A 273 9.76 18.46 -25.35
C LEU A 273 10.79 19.22 -24.49
N ARG A 274 10.42 20.40 -23.97
CA ARG A 274 11.29 21.17 -23.07
C ARG A 274 11.64 20.38 -21.82
N ASP A 275 10.65 19.73 -21.20
CA ASP A 275 10.85 18.94 -20.00
C ASP A 275 11.70 17.68 -20.29
N MET A 276 11.51 17.05 -21.47
CA MET A 276 12.39 15.96 -21.92
C MET A 276 13.84 16.44 -22.13
N MET A 277 14.06 17.63 -22.67
CA MET A 277 15.40 18.21 -22.80
C MET A 277 16.05 18.47 -21.45
N GLN A 278 15.30 18.99 -20.47
CA GLN A 278 15.79 19.18 -19.10
C GLN A 278 16.17 17.83 -18.45
N LEU A 279 15.33 16.82 -18.62
CA LEU A 279 15.61 15.46 -18.14
C LEU A 279 16.87 14.91 -18.81
N ASN A 280 17.00 15.08 -20.12
CA ASN A 280 18.18 14.64 -20.89
C ASN A 280 19.47 15.30 -20.39
N MET A 281 19.44 16.61 -20.13
CA MET A 281 20.59 17.33 -19.56
C MET A 281 20.95 16.82 -18.17
N LYS A 282 19.96 16.53 -17.33
CA LYS A 282 20.17 15.98 -15.97
C LYS A 282 20.90 14.64 -16.00
N TYR A 283 20.68 13.82 -17.02
CA TYR A 283 21.26 12.48 -17.18
C TYR A 283 22.26 12.43 -18.34
N ASN A 284 23.05 13.50 -18.54
CA ASN A 284 24.21 13.56 -19.43
C ASN A 284 23.95 13.14 -20.88
N GLY A 285 22.74 13.35 -21.39
CA GLY A 285 22.38 13.02 -22.77
C GLY A 285 21.99 11.56 -23.00
N GLU A 286 21.76 10.77 -21.94
CA GLU A 286 21.40 9.36 -22.06
C GLU A 286 20.01 9.13 -22.67
N LEU A 287 19.09 10.11 -22.59
CA LEU A 287 17.72 9.96 -23.05
C LEU A 287 17.60 10.09 -24.57
N MET A 288 18.18 11.15 -25.15
CA MET A 288 17.99 11.50 -26.56
C MET A 288 19.09 12.41 -27.11
N VAL A 289 19.18 12.46 -28.44
CA VAL A 289 20.01 13.42 -29.18
C VAL A 289 19.09 14.42 -29.89
N ASP A 290 19.37 15.72 -29.73
CA ASP A 290 18.68 16.78 -30.44
C ASP A 290 19.46 17.10 -31.74
N GLU A 291 18.83 16.87 -32.88
CA GLU A 291 19.39 17.09 -34.22
C GLU A 291 18.72 18.28 -34.96
N GLY A 292 18.27 19.27 -34.20
CA GLY A 292 17.62 20.46 -34.76
C GLY A 292 16.13 20.25 -35.09
N GLU A 293 15.79 19.84 -36.31
CA GLU A 293 14.40 19.51 -36.66
C GLU A 293 13.91 18.19 -36.11
N TYR A 294 14.85 17.28 -35.72
CA TYR A 294 14.58 15.95 -35.25
C TYR A 294 15.07 15.75 -33.81
N ILE A 295 14.44 14.82 -33.14
CA ILE A 295 14.96 14.20 -31.92
C ILE A 295 15.13 12.72 -32.19
N THR A 296 16.24 12.15 -31.74
CA THR A 296 16.53 10.72 -31.81
C THR A 296 16.58 10.18 -30.39
N ILE A 297 15.61 9.31 -30.02
CA ILE A 297 15.57 8.68 -28.72
C ILE A 297 16.63 7.57 -28.68
N ASN A 298 17.39 7.51 -27.58
CA ASN A 298 18.40 6.47 -27.40
C ASN A 298 17.72 5.09 -27.35
N PRO A 299 18.08 4.13 -28.22
CA PRO A 299 17.49 2.79 -28.22
C PRO A 299 17.56 2.07 -26.87
N ASN A 300 18.60 2.33 -26.06
CA ASN A 300 18.78 1.74 -24.75
C ASN A 300 17.66 2.11 -23.76
N VAL A 301 16.99 3.25 -23.96
CA VAL A 301 15.88 3.68 -23.09
C VAL A 301 14.74 2.65 -23.09
N LYS A 302 14.50 1.95 -24.18
CA LYS A 302 13.46 0.91 -24.28
C LYS A 302 13.58 -0.20 -23.22
N GLY A 303 14.82 -0.55 -22.81
CA GLY A 303 15.08 -1.63 -21.85
C GLY A 303 15.18 -1.20 -20.38
N TYR A 304 14.78 0.05 -20.03
CA TYR A 304 14.93 0.60 -18.68
C TYR A 304 14.32 -0.30 -17.61
N TRP A 305 13.08 -0.77 -17.81
CA TRP A 305 12.37 -1.58 -16.83
C TRP A 305 13.03 -2.94 -16.62
N ASP A 306 13.43 -3.60 -17.68
CA ASP A 306 14.05 -4.93 -17.60
C ASP A 306 15.38 -4.89 -16.84
N ARG A 307 16.22 -3.86 -17.07
CA ARG A 307 17.47 -3.70 -16.32
C ARG A 307 17.21 -3.46 -14.83
N VAL A 308 16.31 -2.52 -14.51
CA VAL A 308 15.96 -2.20 -13.13
C VAL A 308 15.33 -3.39 -12.42
N TRP A 309 14.44 -4.14 -13.11
CA TRP A 309 13.78 -5.28 -12.52
C TRP A 309 14.73 -6.44 -12.25
N GLN A 310 15.64 -6.77 -13.18
CA GLN A 310 16.66 -7.79 -12.95
C GLN A 310 17.61 -7.42 -11.80
N ALA A 311 17.98 -6.15 -11.69
CA ALA A 311 18.77 -5.67 -10.55
C ALA A 311 18.00 -5.80 -9.24
N THR A 312 16.71 -5.47 -9.25
CA THR A 312 15.80 -5.65 -8.10
C THR A 312 15.75 -7.12 -7.67
N GLU A 313 15.54 -8.05 -8.61
CA GLU A 313 15.51 -9.49 -8.31
C GLU A 313 16.84 -9.99 -7.73
N THR A 314 17.96 -9.49 -8.22
CA THR A 314 19.29 -9.84 -7.70
C THR A 314 19.45 -9.37 -6.25
N ILE A 315 19.03 -8.14 -5.93
CA ILE A 315 19.07 -7.62 -4.55
C ILE A 315 18.13 -8.42 -3.64
N LEU A 316 16.92 -8.77 -4.11
CA LEU A 316 15.99 -9.59 -3.33
C LEU A 316 16.54 -10.97 -3.02
N LYS A 317 17.21 -11.63 -3.99
CA LYS A 317 17.90 -12.91 -3.75
C LYS A 317 18.98 -12.77 -2.70
N ARG A 318 19.76 -11.70 -2.77
CA ARG A 318 20.80 -11.42 -1.77
C ARG A 318 20.22 -11.30 -0.37
N ILE A 319 19.16 -10.53 -0.20
CA ILE A 319 18.57 -10.28 1.12
C ILE A 319 17.95 -11.55 1.73
N TYR A 320 17.33 -12.41 0.92
CA TYR A 320 16.51 -13.52 1.43
C TYR A 320 17.08 -14.92 1.20
N GLU A 321 17.97 -15.12 0.23
CA GLU A 321 18.42 -16.44 -0.19
C GLU A 321 19.92 -16.68 0.09
N GLU A 322 20.76 -15.64 0.03
CA GLU A 322 22.19 -15.74 0.32
C GLU A 322 22.45 -15.82 1.82
N ARG A 323 23.31 -16.78 2.24
CA ARG A 323 23.54 -17.06 3.66
C ARG A 323 24.89 -16.63 4.20
N ASN A 324 25.83 -16.34 3.33
CA ASN A 324 27.25 -16.14 3.70
C ASN A 324 27.66 -14.67 3.77
N GLU A 325 26.79 -13.76 3.36
CA GLU A 325 27.07 -12.32 3.29
C GLU A 325 26.05 -11.52 4.09
N HIS A 326 26.44 -10.31 4.48
CA HIS A 326 25.54 -9.41 5.18
C HIS A 326 24.39 -8.96 4.24
N PRO A 327 23.10 -9.14 4.60
CA PRO A 327 21.98 -8.91 3.68
C PRO A 327 21.89 -7.49 3.11
N LEU A 328 22.31 -6.47 3.88
CA LEU A 328 22.26 -5.07 3.46
C LEU A 328 23.61 -4.52 2.98
N MET A 329 24.67 -5.32 2.94
CA MET A 329 25.97 -4.89 2.44
C MET A 329 26.21 -5.48 1.05
N PHE A 330 26.57 -4.63 0.11
CA PHE A 330 26.90 -5.01 -1.26
C PHE A 330 28.38 -4.74 -1.51
N ASN A 331 29.16 -5.76 -1.91
CA ASN A 331 30.60 -5.64 -2.21
C ASN A 331 31.46 -5.03 -1.08
N GLU A 332 31.29 -5.48 0.17
CA GLU A 332 32.07 -5.09 1.37
C GLU A 332 32.06 -3.60 1.77
N GLU A 333 31.76 -2.67 0.85
CA GLU A 333 31.82 -1.21 1.09
C GLU A 333 30.47 -0.51 0.87
N ASP A 334 29.55 -1.11 0.13
CA ASP A 334 28.32 -0.46 -0.31
C ASP A 334 27.10 -0.96 0.48
N TRP A 335 26.43 -0.06 1.15
CA TRP A 335 25.20 -0.35 1.88
C TRP A 335 23.96 -0.16 1.01
N ILE A 336 22.99 -1.09 1.12
CA ILE A 336 21.63 -0.91 0.62
C ILE A 336 20.93 0.06 1.57
N THR A 337 20.61 1.25 1.09
CA THR A 337 20.02 2.31 1.93
C THR A 337 18.51 2.14 2.10
N THR A 338 17.92 2.81 3.10
CA THR A 338 16.45 2.87 3.28
C THR A 338 15.76 3.43 2.04
N LEU A 339 16.38 4.40 1.34
CA LEU A 339 15.88 4.94 0.08
C LEU A 339 15.89 3.87 -1.03
N ASP A 340 16.95 3.04 -1.10
CA ASP A 340 17.00 1.91 -2.03
C ASP A 340 15.94 0.87 -1.70
N LEU A 341 15.79 0.48 -0.42
CA LEU A 341 14.78 -0.49 0.03
C LEU A 341 13.36 -0.04 -0.35
N ASN A 342 13.01 1.21 -0.09
CA ASN A 342 11.69 1.74 -0.42
C ASN A 342 11.49 1.93 -1.93
N THR A 343 12.55 2.23 -2.69
CA THR A 343 12.51 2.26 -4.15
C THR A 343 12.29 0.85 -4.73
N ILE A 344 12.95 -0.16 -4.17
CA ILE A 344 12.73 -1.57 -4.51
C ILE A 344 11.29 -1.97 -4.20
N ASN A 345 10.75 -1.60 -3.03
CA ASN A 345 9.35 -1.83 -2.68
C ASN A 345 8.39 -1.24 -3.73
N LEU A 346 8.68 -0.02 -4.22
CA LEU A 346 7.93 0.60 -5.30
C LEU A 346 7.93 -0.24 -6.58
N TYR A 347 9.11 -0.75 -6.98
CA TYR A 347 9.23 -1.59 -8.18
C TYR A 347 8.52 -2.92 -8.04
N ILE A 348 8.53 -3.53 -6.84
CA ILE A 348 7.78 -4.77 -6.59
C ILE A 348 6.27 -4.52 -6.70
N ILE A 349 5.76 -3.41 -6.14
CA ILE A 349 4.34 -3.02 -6.30
C ILE A 349 3.98 -2.91 -7.78
N TYR A 350 4.79 -2.23 -8.57
CA TYR A 350 4.55 -2.10 -10.00
C TYR A 350 4.57 -3.45 -10.73
N SER A 351 5.53 -4.33 -10.40
CA SER A 351 5.60 -5.67 -10.96
C SER A 351 4.36 -6.51 -10.63
N ILE A 352 3.93 -6.50 -9.37
CA ILE A 352 2.72 -7.21 -8.92
C ILE A 352 1.49 -6.71 -9.68
N MET A 353 1.31 -5.39 -9.76
CA MET A 353 0.15 -4.79 -10.43
C MET A 353 0.12 -5.09 -11.93
N ASP A 354 1.26 -4.96 -12.60
CA ASP A 354 1.39 -5.26 -14.04
C ASP A 354 1.03 -6.72 -14.33
N LYS A 355 1.59 -7.65 -13.54
CA LYS A 355 1.31 -9.08 -13.67
C LYS A 355 -0.15 -9.40 -13.36
N ALA A 356 -0.72 -8.79 -12.32
CA ALA A 356 -2.12 -8.98 -11.95
C ALA A 356 -3.05 -8.60 -13.11
N VAL A 357 -2.82 -7.44 -13.73
CA VAL A 357 -3.61 -6.96 -14.87
C VAL A 357 -3.43 -7.85 -16.10
N LYS A 358 -2.19 -8.22 -16.44
CA LYS A 358 -1.89 -9.07 -17.62
C LYS A 358 -2.46 -10.49 -17.52
N MET A 359 -2.47 -11.05 -16.32
CA MET A 359 -2.82 -12.46 -16.09
C MET A 359 -4.25 -12.63 -15.55
N ASN A 360 -5.05 -11.58 -15.48
CA ASN A 360 -6.37 -11.56 -14.85
C ASN A 360 -6.34 -12.20 -13.45
N LYS A 361 -5.42 -11.74 -12.59
CA LYS A 361 -5.31 -12.14 -11.19
C LYS A 361 -5.71 -10.99 -10.30
N LEU A 362 -6.29 -11.28 -9.16
CA LEU A 362 -6.78 -10.27 -8.23
C LEU A 362 -5.78 -10.05 -7.09
N ILE A 363 -5.39 -8.80 -6.89
CA ILE A 363 -4.65 -8.36 -5.71
C ILE A 363 -5.57 -7.49 -4.87
N ILE A 364 -5.67 -7.79 -3.58
CA ILE A 364 -6.48 -7.04 -2.62
C ILE A 364 -5.58 -6.65 -1.44
N GLY A 365 -5.40 -5.36 -1.24
CA GLY A 365 -4.82 -4.83 -0.01
C GLY A 365 -5.90 -4.55 1.01
N ILE A 366 -5.76 -4.99 2.26
CA ILE A 366 -6.71 -4.74 3.35
C ILE A 366 -6.00 -4.03 4.49
N ILE A 367 -6.67 -3.07 5.12
CA ILE A 367 -6.19 -2.45 6.35
C ILE A 367 -7.27 -2.39 7.41
N LYS A 368 -6.90 -2.81 8.61
CA LYS A 368 -7.79 -2.85 9.78
C LYS A 368 -8.03 -1.47 10.36
N ASP A 369 -6.98 -0.67 10.48
CA ASP A 369 -7.00 0.65 11.12
C ASP A 369 -6.52 1.74 10.17
N THR A 370 -7.44 2.63 9.79
CA THR A 370 -7.18 3.78 8.94
C THR A 370 -7.78 5.04 9.52
N ASN A 371 -7.05 6.15 9.41
CA ASN A 371 -7.53 7.49 9.72
C ASN A 371 -7.92 8.26 8.44
N ALA A 372 -8.12 7.56 7.32
CA ALA A 372 -8.53 8.18 6.07
C ALA A 372 -9.91 8.86 6.21
N THR A 373 -10.08 9.97 5.52
CA THR A 373 -11.27 10.83 5.54
C THR A 373 -11.70 11.26 4.15
N ASP A 374 -11.16 10.60 3.13
CA ASP A 374 -11.38 10.93 1.72
C ASP A 374 -12.82 10.65 1.26
N LEU A 375 -13.48 9.64 1.82
CA LEU A 375 -14.89 9.37 1.55
C LEU A 375 -15.76 10.56 2.02
N MET A 376 -15.56 11.02 3.26
CA MET A 376 -16.32 12.16 3.84
C MET A 376 -15.98 13.49 3.19
N ARG A 377 -14.69 13.73 2.88
CA ARG A 377 -14.21 15.05 2.48
C ARG A 377 -14.33 15.33 0.99
N SER A 378 -14.37 14.30 0.18
CA SER A 378 -14.36 14.41 -1.28
C SER A 378 -15.44 13.57 -1.95
N THR A 379 -15.50 12.28 -1.68
CA THR A 379 -16.32 11.33 -2.45
C THR A 379 -17.82 11.54 -2.20
N ILE A 380 -18.27 11.55 -0.95
CA ILE A 380 -19.70 11.83 -0.63
C ILE A 380 -20.10 13.24 -1.11
N PRO A 381 -19.34 14.31 -0.82
CA PRO A 381 -19.63 15.64 -1.38
C PRO A 381 -19.74 15.67 -2.91
N TYR A 382 -18.90 14.93 -3.61
CA TYR A 382 -18.97 14.83 -5.08
C TYR A 382 -20.30 14.20 -5.54
N ILE A 383 -20.70 13.08 -4.90
CA ILE A 383 -21.97 12.39 -5.21
C ILE A 383 -23.17 13.32 -4.96
N LEU A 384 -23.19 14.02 -3.83
CA LEU A 384 -24.28 14.93 -3.47
C LEU A 384 -24.37 16.10 -4.44
N ASN A 385 -23.21 16.64 -4.85
CA ASN A 385 -23.16 17.72 -5.84
C ASN A 385 -23.68 17.27 -7.21
N MET A 386 -23.26 16.09 -7.66
CA MET A 386 -23.77 15.49 -8.91
C MET A 386 -25.29 15.31 -8.91
N LYS A 387 -25.87 14.94 -7.77
CA LYS A 387 -27.32 14.74 -7.60
C LYS A 387 -28.08 16.01 -7.26
N LYS A 388 -27.41 17.17 -7.14
CA LYS A 388 -27.99 18.45 -6.69
C LYS A 388 -28.72 18.34 -5.35
N ILE A 389 -28.22 17.46 -4.46
CA ILE A 389 -28.75 17.32 -3.10
C ILE A 389 -28.07 18.37 -2.23
N GLU A 390 -28.90 19.17 -1.51
CA GLU A 390 -28.39 20.13 -0.53
C GLU A 390 -27.57 19.42 0.56
N GLN A 391 -26.34 19.85 0.74
CA GLN A 391 -25.48 19.33 1.79
C GLN A 391 -25.89 19.92 3.14
N LYS A 392 -26.80 19.28 3.84
CA LYS A 392 -26.90 19.46 5.30
C LYS A 392 -25.71 18.73 5.91
N GLY A 393 -24.81 19.48 6.50
CA GLY A 393 -23.46 19.12 6.91
C GLY A 393 -23.24 17.64 7.25
N ILE A 394 -22.34 17.00 6.53
CA ILE A 394 -21.87 15.66 6.90
C ILE A 394 -21.11 15.80 8.22
N PRO A 395 -21.50 15.07 9.28
CA PRO A 395 -20.81 15.17 10.55
C PRO A 395 -19.33 14.78 10.37
N ARG A 396 -18.43 15.58 10.93
CA ARG A 396 -16.99 15.31 10.85
C ARG A 396 -16.62 14.25 11.88
N PHE A 397 -16.25 13.08 11.39
CA PHE A 397 -15.66 12.01 12.17
C PHE A 397 -14.13 11.99 12.02
N ARG A 398 -13.48 11.27 12.92
CA ARG A 398 -12.03 11.10 12.88
C ARG A 398 -11.59 10.29 11.65
N SER A 399 -12.42 9.37 11.17
CA SER A 399 -12.15 8.54 10.00
C SER A 399 -13.44 8.15 9.28
N ASP A 400 -13.32 7.81 8.00
CA ASP A 400 -14.40 7.24 7.19
C ASP A 400 -14.94 5.94 7.79
N LYS A 401 -14.06 5.12 8.37
CA LYS A 401 -14.41 3.89 9.09
C LYS A 401 -15.40 4.17 10.22
N ALA A 402 -15.18 5.22 11.03
CA ALA A 402 -16.07 5.58 12.13
C ALA A 402 -17.44 6.06 11.62
N LEU A 403 -17.47 6.86 10.54
CA LEU A 403 -18.71 7.28 9.89
C LEU A 403 -19.50 6.07 9.39
N LEU A 404 -18.87 5.19 8.64
CA LEU A 404 -19.52 4.02 8.02
C LEU A 404 -20.02 3.02 9.07
N SER A 405 -19.25 2.78 10.13
CA SER A 405 -19.66 1.92 11.24
C SER A 405 -20.93 2.46 11.90
N LEU A 406 -20.99 3.77 12.14
CA LEU A 406 -22.17 4.38 12.77
C LEU A 406 -23.39 4.35 11.83
N ILE A 407 -23.23 4.73 10.55
CA ILE A 407 -24.32 4.66 9.56
C ILE A 407 -24.88 3.23 9.48
N SER A 408 -24.00 2.23 9.41
CA SER A 408 -24.37 0.83 9.30
C SER A 408 -25.12 0.33 10.54
N SER A 409 -24.64 0.65 11.73
CA SER A 409 -25.26 0.21 12.99
C SER A 409 -26.61 0.88 13.24
N VAL A 410 -26.70 2.19 13.00
CA VAL A 410 -27.97 2.94 13.19
C VAL A 410 -29.04 2.53 12.17
N ASN A 411 -28.63 2.18 10.95
CA ASN A 411 -29.54 1.76 9.89
C ASN A 411 -29.52 0.23 9.66
N TYR A 412 -29.27 -0.57 10.70
CA TYR A 412 -29.10 -2.02 10.58
C TYR A 412 -30.27 -2.75 9.93
N SER A 413 -31.49 -2.24 10.12
CA SER A 413 -32.71 -2.80 9.49
C SER A 413 -32.81 -2.54 7.99
N LYS A 414 -32.10 -1.50 7.49
CA LYS A 414 -32.14 -1.04 6.09
C LYS A 414 -30.87 -1.40 5.32
N ILE A 415 -29.73 -1.50 5.99
CA ILE A 415 -28.43 -1.88 5.40
C ILE A 415 -28.13 -3.31 5.85
N LYS A 416 -28.15 -4.22 4.90
CA LYS A 416 -27.80 -5.63 5.15
C LYS A 416 -26.31 -5.85 4.96
N VAL A 417 -25.72 -6.71 5.78
CA VAL A 417 -24.36 -7.21 5.63
C VAL A 417 -24.38 -8.56 4.90
N PRO A 418 -23.38 -8.90 4.07
CA PRO A 418 -22.21 -8.10 3.74
C PRO A 418 -22.54 -6.92 2.81
N TRP A 419 -21.77 -5.83 2.94
CA TRP A 419 -21.80 -4.69 2.05
C TRP A 419 -20.40 -4.13 1.81
N ARG A 420 -20.24 -3.41 0.69
CA ARG A 420 -19.07 -2.57 0.39
C ARG A 420 -19.52 -1.14 0.09
N THR A 421 -18.59 -0.20 0.11
CA THR A 421 -18.83 1.10 -0.50
C THR A 421 -18.65 1.02 -2.02
N ILE A 422 -19.08 2.08 -2.71
CA ILE A 422 -18.57 2.34 -4.05
C ILE A 422 -17.04 2.38 -4.02
N GLU A 423 -16.43 2.02 -5.14
CA GLU A 423 -15.00 2.18 -5.34
C GLU A 423 -14.68 3.51 -6.00
N TYR A 424 -13.54 4.07 -5.61
CA TYR A 424 -13.02 5.32 -6.15
C TYR A 424 -11.48 5.31 -6.12
N ASP A 425 -10.87 6.02 -7.04
CA ASP A 425 -9.42 6.09 -7.12
C ASP A 425 -8.81 7.12 -6.16
N SER A 426 -7.48 7.15 -6.10
CA SER A 426 -6.74 8.00 -5.19
C SER A 426 -6.79 9.49 -5.55
N THR A 427 -7.37 9.91 -6.68
CA THR A 427 -7.65 11.33 -6.97
C THR A 427 -8.49 11.94 -5.85
N MET A 428 -9.47 11.17 -5.36
CA MET A 428 -10.36 11.62 -4.29
C MET A 428 -9.64 11.84 -2.95
N THR A 429 -8.44 11.29 -2.77
CA THR A 429 -7.60 11.54 -1.58
C THR A 429 -6.80 12.84 -1.67
N THR A 430 -6.66 13.40 -2.87
CA THR A 430 -5.84 14.58 -3.16
C THR A 430 -6.65 15.88 -3.25
N ILE A 431 -7.98 15.79 -3.18
CA ILE A 431 -8.89 16.93 -3.27
C ILE A 431 -9.77 17.04 -2.03
N ILE A 432 -10.28 18.24 -1.80
CA ILE A 432 -11.27 18.54 -0.77
C ILE A 432 -12.35 19.45 -1.35
N GLN A 433 -13.54 19.40 -0.76
CA GLN A 433 -14.58 20.39 -1.05
C GLN A 433 -14.46 21.56 -0.06
N GLU A 434 -14.40 22.77 -0.59
CA GLU A 434 -14.34 24.02 0.18
C GLU A 434 -15.35 25.03 -0.35
N GLN A 435 -15.76 25.98 0.53
CA GLN A 435 -16.58 27.12 0.12
C GLN A 435 -15.67 28.20 -0.48
N ILE A 436 -15.81 28.45 -1.77
CA ILE A 436 -15.02 29.45 -2.52
C ILE A 436 -15.98 30.40 -3.22
N ASN A 437 -15.86 31.70 -2.96
CA ASN A 437 -16.67 32.75 -3.58
C ASN A 437 -18.19 32.51 -3.49
N GLY A 438 -18.64 32.04 -2.30
CA GLY A 438 -20.06 31.80 -2.04
C GLY A 438 -20.63 30.48 -2.60
N GLY A 439 -19.82 29.67 -3.28
CA GLY A 439 -20.18 28.35 -3.81
C GLY A 439 -19.28 27.24 -3.27
N MET A 440 -19.79 26.00 -3.25
CA MET A 440 -18.99 24.83 -2.91
C MET A 440 -18.21 24.37 -4.14
N LYS A 441 -16.88 24.33 -4.06
CA LYS A 441 -15.99 23.90 -5.14
C LYS A 441 -14.99 22.88 -4.65
N PHE A 442 -14.48 22.05 -5.55
CA PHE A 442 -13.36 21.15 -5.25
C PHE A 442 -12.04 21.89 -5.42
N LYS A 443 -11.14 21.66 -4.50
CA LYS A 443 -9.80 22.25 -4.48
C LYS A 443 -8.77 21.17 -4.23
N ALA A 444 -7.59 21.32 -4.83
CA ALA A 444 -6.44 20.49 -4.53
C ALA A 444 -6.03 20.65 -3.07
N ALA A 445 -6.04 19.54 -2.33
CA ALA A 445 -5.55 19.48 -0.95
C ALA A 445 -4.03 19.30 -0.88
N ARG A 446 -3.41 18.92 -2.01
CA ARG A 446 -1.98 18.67 -2.16
C ARG A 446 -1.46 19.24 -3.48
N GLU A 447 -0.17 19.52 -3.56
CA GLU A 447 0.48 19.98 -4.79
C GLU A 447 0.41 18.96 -5.93
N ILE A 448 0.40 17.66 -5.57
CA ILE A 448 0.37 16.56 -6.53
C ILE A 448 -1.04 16.01 -6.63
N ILE A 449 -1.62 16.12 -7.82
CA ILE A 449 -2.89 15.47 -8.17
C ILE A 449 -2.58 14.49 -9.29
N GLY A 450 -2.83 13.20 -9.04
CA GLY A 450 -2.77 12.20 -10.10
C GLY A 450 -4.00 12.34 -11.00
N ARG A 451 -3.80 12.43 -12.31
CA ARG A 451 -4.89 12.39 -13.30
C ARG A 451 -5.19 10.97 -13.78
N GLU A 452 -4.17 10.13 -13.80
CA GLU A 452 -4.28 8.71 -14.07
C GLU A 452 -3.98 7.96 -12.79
N GLN A 453 -4.92 7.12 -12.37
CA GLN A 453 -4.82 6.39 -11.12
C GLN A 453 -4.72 4.90 -11.39
N PHE A 454 -3.95 4.19 -10.58
CA PHE A 454 -3.70 2.77 -10.76
C PHE A 454 -4.25 1.89 -9.63
N THR A 455 -4.86 2.50 -8.60
CA THR A 455 -5.55 1.79 -7.53
C THR A 455 -6.95 2.34 -7.30
N LEU A 456 -7.90 1.44 -7.06
CA LEU A 456 -9.23 1.77 -6.55
C LEU A 456 -9.34 1.33 -5.09
N LYS A 457 -10.05 2.12 -4.31
CA LYS A 457 -10.24 1.95 -2.87
C LYS A 457 -11.72 1.87 -2.54
N GLY A 458 -12.04 1.07 -1.52
CA GLY A 458 -13.37 0.98 -0.92
C GLY A 458 -13.31 0.57 0.54
N TYR A 459 -14.48 0.43 1.14
CA TYR A 459 -14.67 -0.10 2.49
C TYR A 459 -15.67 -1.24 2.45
N PHE A 460 -15.58 -2.16 3.40
CA PHE A 460 -16.52 -3.28 3.52
C PHE A 460 -16.82 -3.63 4.97
N GLN A 461 -17.95 -4.30 5.17
CA GLN A 461 -18.36 -4.88 6.44
C GLN A 461 -19.08 -6.20 6.17
N LEU A 462 -18.65 -7.28 6.81
CA LEU A 462 -19.05 -8.63 6.41
C LEU A 462 -20.16 -9.23 7.27
N ARG A 463 -20.17 -8.96 8.60
CA ARG A 463 -21.06 -9.67 9.51
C ARG A 463 -21.82 -8.78 10.50
N ALA A 464 -22.94 -9.33 10.98
CA ALA A 464 -23.64 -8.90 12.18
C ALA A 464 -23.83 -10.11 13.10
N LEU A 465 -24.02 -9.88 14.40
CA LEU A 465 -24.41 -10.93 15.31
C LEU A 465 -25.82 -11.42 14.99
N THR A 466 -26.04 -12.72 15.08
CA THR A 466 -27.33 -13.33 14.79
C THR A 466 -28.38 -12.93 15.85
N GLU A 467 -27.96 -12.86 17.12
CA GLU A 467 -28.84 -12.51 18.25
C GLU A 467 -29.20 -11.02 18.29
N ASP A 468 -28.25 -10.15 17.89
CA ASP A 468 -28.45 -8.70 17.81
C ASP A 468 -27.82 -8.16 16.53
N PRO A 469 -28.58 -8.02 15.43
CA PRO A 469 -28.05 -7.52 14.14
C PRO A 469 -27.55 -6.07 14.16
N SER A 470 -27.78 -5.32 15.24
CA SER A 470 -27.22 -3.98 15.43
C SER A 470 -25.74 -4.03 15.80
N ILE A 471 -25.28 -5.15 16.39
CA ILE A 471 -23.87 -5.40 16.69
C ILE A 471 -23.22 -5.99 15.44
N ARG A 472 -22.31 -5.24 14.86
CA ARG A 472 -21.69 -5.54 13.57
C ARG A 472 -20.18 -5.67 13.69
N SER A 473 -19.60 -6.41 12.76
CA SER A 473 -18.15 -6.48 12.59
C SER A 473 -17.54 -5.09 12.33
N ASN A 474 -16.25 -4.98 12.48
CA ASN A 474 -15.54 -3.76 12.08
C ASN A 474 -15.75 -3.49 10.58
N VAL A 475 -15.68 -2.21 10.23
CA VAL A 475 -15.53 -1.77 8.84
C VAL A 475 -14.04 -1.77 8.51
N PHE A 476 -13.65 -2.40 7.42
CA PHE A 476 -12.30 -2.44 6.91
C PHE A 476 -12.19 -1.63 5.62
N SER A 477 -11.00 -1.10 5.35
CA SER A 477 -10.68 -0.50 4.05
C SER A 477 -9.93 -1.52 3.20
N TYR A 478 -10.19 -1.50 1.89
CA TYR A 478 -9.42 -2.27 0.92
C TYR A 478 -9.05 -1.42 -0.29
N ASP A 479 -8.01 -1.84 -0.98
CA ASP A 479 -7.68 -1.34 -2.30
C ASP A 479 -7.26 -2.47 -3.26
N ARG A 480 -7.26 -2.15 -4.54
CA ARG A 480 -6.90 -3.06 -5.62
C ARG A 480 -6.35 -2.30 -6.83
N PRO A 481 -5.61 -2.97 -7.74
CA PRO A 481 -5.26 -2.36 -9.01
C PRO A 481 -6.47 -1.96 -9.86
N VAL A 482 -6.27 -0.98 -10.73
CA VAL A 482 -7.20 -0.69 -11.82
C VAL A 482 -7.03 -1.75 -12.90
N TYR A 483 -8.12 -2.39 -13.30
CA TYR A 483 -8.20 -3.32 -14.44
C TYR A 483 -8.83 -2.57 -15.61
N PRO A 484 -8.05 -2.10 -16.59
CA PRO A 484 -8.54 -1.17 -17.64
C PRO A 484 -9.80 -1.66 -18.36
N LYS A 485 -9.88 -2.96 -18.68
CA LYS A 485 -11.04 -3.58 -19.33
C LYS A 485 -12.35 -3.35 -18.55
N TYR A 486 -12.29 -3.34 -17.22
CA TYR A 486 -13.48 -3.27 -16.35
C TYR A 486 -13.72 -1.88 -15.78
N ASP A 487 -12.66 -1.14 -15.49
CA ASP A 487 -12.74 0.06 -14.67
C ASP A 487 -12.75 1.37 -15.46
N LEU A 488 -12.13 1.44 -16.66
CA LEU A 488 -12.06 2.72 -17.40
C LEU A 488 -13.43 3.26 -17.83
N LYS A 489 -14.45 2.41 -17.93
CA LYS A 489 -15.85 2.84 -18.15
C LYS A 489 -16.41 3.66 -16.98
N MET A 490 -15.77 3.64 -15.82
CA MET A 490 -16.14 4.39 -14.62
C MET A 490 -15.44 5.74 -14.49
N LYS A 491 -14.68 6.19 -15.49
CA LYS A 491 -14.10 7.55 -15.53
C LYS A 491 -15.18 8.61 -15.44
N ARG A 492 -14.92 9.68 -14.66
CA ARG A 492 -15.80 10.82 -14.44
C ARG A 492 -15.04 12.12 -14.62
N GLU A 493 -15.74 13.16 -15.07
CA GLU A 493 -15.17 14.49 -15.12
C GLU A 493 -15.38 15.20 -13.77
N LEU A 494 -14.31 15.80 -13.23
CA LEU A 494 -14.34 16.57 -12.00
C LEU A 494 -13.54 17.87 -12.19
N LYS A 495 -14.23 19.00 -12.07
CA LYS A 495 -13.59 20.32 -12.08
C LYS A 495 -13.00 20.61 -10.70
N CYS A 496 -11.72 20.95 -10.67
CA CYS A 496 -10.97 21.21 -9.44
C CYS A 496 -10.14 22.48 -9.58
N ILE A 497 -9.96 23.22 -8.50
CA ILE A 497 -9.10 24.40 -8.44
C ILE A 497 -7.72 23.99 -7.91
N GLN A 498 -6.68 24.28 -8.67
CA GLN A 498 -5.28 24.11 -8.28
C GLN A 498 -4.50 25.38 -8.62
N PHE A 499 -3.80 25.98 -7.65
CA PHE A 499 -3.04 27.24 -7.82
C PHE A 499 -3.87 28.33 -8.51
N ASP A 500 -5.11 28.53 -8.03
CA ASP A 500 -6.10 29.49 -8.55
C ASP A 500 -6.51 29.28 -10.03
N LYS A 501 -6.14 28.16 -10.63
CA LYS A 501 -6.56 27.73 -11.96
C LYS A 501 -7.56 26.58 -11.87
N GLU A 502 -8.58 26.61 -12.73
CA GLU A 502 -9.49 25.46 -12.87
C GLU A 502 -8.82 24.41 -13.75
N ILE A 503 -8.76 23.18 -13.24
CA ILE A 503 -8.29 22.00 -13.95
C ILE A 503 -9.41 20.95 -13.99
N VAL A 504 -9.38 20.10 -15.00
CA VAL A 504 -10.29 18.97 -15.14
C VAL A 504 -9.54 17.70 -14.78
N LEU A 505 -10.08 16.95 -13.82
CA LEU A 505 -9.60 15.63 -13.42
C LEU A 505 -10.56 14.57 -13.95
N GLU A 506 -10.07 13.35 -14.15
CA GLU A 506 -10.86 12.21 -14.61
C GLU A 506 -10.77 11.04 -13.63
N PRO A 507 -11.29 11.21 -12.37
CA PRO A 507 -11.28 10.12 -11.42
C PRO A 507 -12.10 8.92 -11.92
N ILE A 508 -11.60 7.72 -11.60
CA ILE A 508 -12.37 6.49 -11.75
C ILE A 508 -13.22 6.32 -10.51
N MET A 509 -14.55 6.30 -10.67
CA MET A 509 -15.49 6.19 -9.57
C MET A 509 -16.77 5.47 -9.97
N GLU A 510 -17.17 4.52 -9.15
CA GLU A 510 -18.46 3.82 -9.27
C GLU A 510 -19.61 4.76 -8.85
N LEU A 511 -20.58 4.99 -9.73
CA LEU A 511 -21.74 5.84 -9.46
C LEU A 511 -23.06 5.20 -9.92
N GLY A 512 -24.13 5.50 -9.18
CA GLY A 512 -25.48 5.04 -9.54
C GLY A 512 -25.58 3.50 -9.53
N ASP A 513 -26.32 2.96 -10.49
CA ASP A 513 -26.52 1.52 -10.65
C ASP A 513 -25.50 0.88 -11.61
N GLN A 514 -24.36 1.51 -11.77
CA GLN A 514 -23.29 1.00 -12.64
C GLN A 514 -22.74 -0.31 -12.07
N GLU A 515 -22.63 -1.30 -12.93
CA GLU A 515 -22.06 -2.59 -12.58
C GLU A 515 -20.54 -2.47 -12.38
N ASN A 516 -20.07 -2.93 -11.22
CA ASN A 516 -18.66 -3.07 -10.90
C ASN A 516 -18.30 -4.54 -10.69
N VAL A 517 -17.90 -5.19 -11.77
CA VAL A 517 -17.59 -6.63 -11.81
C VAL A 517 -16.55 -7.00 -10.75
N ILE A 518 -15.45 -6.26 -10.68
CA ILE A 518 -14.35 -6.55 -9.76
C ILE A 518 -14.75 -6.31 -8.31
N GLY A 519 -15.45 -5.21 -8.02
CA GLY A 519 -15.94 -4.92 -6.67
C GLY A 519 -16.90 -5.98 -6.14
N ASP A 520 -17.74 -6.56 -7.00
CA ASP A 520 -18.66 -7.63 -6.62
C ASP A 520 -17.92 -8.96 -6.38
N ILE A 521 -16.92 -9.29 -7.22
CA ILE A 521 -16.01 -10.42 -7.00
C ILE A 521 -15.30 -10.29 -5.65
N ILE A 522 -14.75 -9.11 -5.34
CA ILE A 522 -14.05 -8.85 -4.08
C ILE A 522 -14.99 -9.06 -2.89
N LEU A 523 -16.19 -8.47 -2.93
CA LEU A 523 -17.14 -8.62 -1.83
C LEU A 523 -17.52 -10.08 -1.61
N HIS A 524 -17.69 -10.87 -2.69
CA HIS A 524 -17.95 -12.30 -2.57
C HIS A 524 -16.78 -13.04 -1.91
N ILE A 525 -15.55 -12.84 -2.41
CA ILE A 525 -14.35 -13.50 -1.86
C ILE A 525 -14.21 -13.17 -0.38
N LEU A 526 -14.30 -11.89 -0.01
CA LEU A 526 -14.16 -11.46 1.38
C LEU A 526 -15.25 -12.03 2.28
N SER A 527 -16.50 -12.04 1.81
CA SER A 527 -17.63 -12.58 2.60
C SER A 527 -17.54 -14.08 2.84
N ARG A 528 -16.89 -14.83 1.94
CA ARG A 528 -16.68 -16.28 2.07
C ARG A 528 -15.34 -16.64 2.70
N SER A 529 -14.44 -15.67 2.86
CA SER A 529 -13.13 -15.85 3.51
C SER A 529 -13.13 -15.55 5.00
N ASP A 530 -14.28 -15.28 5.59
CA ASP A 530 -14.49 -15.01 7.01
C ASP A 530 -14.93 -16.29 7.72
N ASN A 531 -14.31 -16.64 8.86
CA ASN A 531 -14.64 -17.84 9.61
C ASN A 531 -15.78 -17.57 10.62
N PRO A 532 -16.98 -18.15 10.43
CA PRO A 532 -18.12 -17.88 11.31
C PRO A 532 -17.95 -18.40 12.74
N HIS A 533 -17.05 -19.33 12.97
CA HIS A 533 -16.88 -19.99 14.26
C HIS A 533 -15.89 -19.27 15.19
N LEU A 534 -15.14 -18.28 14.68
CA LEU A 534 -14.16 -17.55 15.45
C LEU A 534 -14.63 -16.09 15.66
N LEU A 535 -15.06 -15.78 16.88
CA LEU A 535 -15.51 -14.44 17.26
C LEU A 535 -14.37 -13.41 17.19
N GLU A 536 -13.12 -13.85 17.45
CA GLU A 536 -11.93 -12.98 17.36
C GLU A 536 -11.68 -12.45 15.95
N GLU A 537 -12.14 -13.17 14.93
CA GLU A 537 -12.00 -12.83 13.53
C GLU A 537 -13.20 -12.08 12.95
N MET A 538 -14.23 -11.81 13.74
CA MET A 538 -15.51 -11.33 13.24
C MET A 538 -15.40 -10.27 12.14
N GLY A 539 -15.66 -10.70 10.89
CA GLY A 539 -15.59 -9.87 9.70
C GLY A 539 -14.18 -9.64 9.13
N HIS A 540 -13.18 -10.38 9.62
CA HIS A 540 -11.83 -10.35 9.07
C HIS A 540 -11.58 -11.55 8.13
N ASN A 541 -10.59 -11.43 7.25
CA ASN A 541 -10.18 -12.52 6.37
C ASN A 541 -9.42 -13.60 7.18
N HIS A 542 -9.90 -14.85 7.12
CA HIS A 542 -9.33 -15.97 7.89
C HIS A 542 -7.87 -16.28 7.51
N LEU A 543 -7.52 -16.18 6.23
CA LEU A 543 -6.16 -16.46 5.78
C LEU A 543 -5.16 -15.42 6.31
N LEU A 544 -5.55 -14.15 6.36
CA LEU A 544 -4.73 -13.08 6.97
C LEU A 544 -4.59 -13.27 8.48
N PHE A 545 -5.64 -13.72 9.15
CA PHE A 545 -5.58 -14.01 10.59
C PHE A 545 -4.60 -15.14 10.91
N LEU A 546 -4.61 -16.22 10.12
CA LEU A 546 -3.66 -17.32 10.27
C LEU A 546 -2.23 -16.87 9.96
N ALA A 547 -2.05 -16.08 8.92
CA ALA A 547 -0.74 -15.53 8.54
C ALA A 547 -0.16 -14.63 9.66
N ASP A 548 -0.97 -13.73 10.22
CA ASP A 548 -0.59 -12.88 11.37
C ASP A 548 -0.16 -13.71 12.59
N LYS A 549 -0.96 -14.73 12.94
CA LYS A 549 -0.62 -15.62 14.07
C LYS A 549 0.71 -16.34 13.86
N LEU A 550 0.92 -16.95 12.70
CA LEU A 550 2.15 -17.70 12.43
C LEU A 550 3.37 -16.77 12.31
N ALA A 551 3.23 -15.62 11.64
CA ALA A 551 4.29 -14.61 11.56
C ALA A 551 4.73 -14.12 12.94
N LYS A 552 3.79 -13.85 13.87
CA LYS A 552 4.08 -13.49 15.26
C LYS A 552 4.76 -14.62 16.03
N ILE A 553 4.38 -15.88 15.80
CA ILE A 553 5.04 -17.04 16.41
C ILE A 553 6.49 -17.14 15.92
N MET A 554 6.71 -17.00 14.61
CA MET A 554 8.05 -17.00 14.03
C MET A 554 8.93 -15.89 14.60
N SER A 555 8.42 -14.66 14.68
CA SER A 555 9.13 -13.52 15.27
C SER A 555 9.47 -13.75 16.75
N LYS A 556 8.55 -14.29 17.54
CA LYS A 556 8.81 -14.63 18.96
C LYS A 556 9.86 -15.74 19.12
N ARG A 557 9.84 -16.75 18.25
CA ARG A 557 10.86 -17.82 18.24
C ARG A 557 12.23 -17.24 17.86
N ALA A 558 12.28 -16.41 16.80
CA ALA A 558 13.51 -15.74 16.37
C ALA A 558 14.10 -14.86 17.47
N SER A 559 13.29 -14.04 18.15
CA SER A 559 13.72 -13.21 19.29
C SER A 559 14.41 -14.06 20.38
N LYS A 560 13.82 -15.22 20.76
CA LYS A 560 14.42 -16.12 21.76
C LYS A 560 15.74 -16.75 21.30
N VAL A 561 15.83 -17.11 20.00
CA VAL A 561 17.05 -17.66 19.43
C VAL A 561 18.14 -16.60 19.39
N ILE A 562 17.83 -15.40 18.93
CA ILE A 562 18.74 -14.25 18.88
C ILE A 562 19.23 -13.91 20.30
N ASP A 563 18.35 -13.86 21.29
CA ASP A 563 18.71 -13.63 22.69
C ASP A 563 19.69 -14.69 23.23
N GLY A 564 19.40 -15.96 22.95
CA GLY A 564 20.28 -17.07 23.34
C GLY A 564 21.66 -17.02 22.71
N LEU A 565 21.72 -16.87 21.37
CA LEU A 565 22.99 -16.84 20.61
C LEU A 565 23.84 -15.62 21.00
N THR A 566 23.26 -14.44 21.01
CA THR A 566 23.99 -13.21 21.38
C THR A 566 24.49 -13.25 22.82
N SER A 567 23.73 -13.82 23.75
CA SER A 567 24.17 -13.99 25.14
C SER A 567 25.37 -14.93 25.25
N LEU A 568 25.38 -16.05 24.53
CA LEU A 568 26.48 -17.02 24.52
C LEU A 568 27.75 -16.44 23.88
N ASP A 569 27.64 -15.82 22.73
CA ASP A 569 28.77 -15.26 21.98
C ASP A 569 29.38 -14.05 22.70
N LEU A 570 28.56 -13.16 23.26
CA LEU A 570 29.04 -12.05 24.09
C LEU A 570 29.73 -12.57 25.36
N MET A 571 29.21 -13.59 26.03
CA MET A 571 29.87 -14.19 27.19
C MET A 571 31.22 -14.82 26.82
N ALA A 572 31.31 -15.49 25.69
CA ALA A 572 32.59 -16.04 25.20
C ALA A 572 33.60 -14.93 24.91
N THR A 573 33.18 -13.87 24.25
CA THR A 573 34.00 -12.69 23.91
C THR A 573 34.42 -11.94 25.17
N THR A 574 33.52 -11.71 26.12
CA THR A 574 33.84 -10.99 27.37
C THR A 574 34.86 -11.76 28.22
N LYS A 575 34.74 -13.10 28.29
CA LYS A 575 35.72 -13.96 28.97
C LYS A 575 37.10 -13.86 28.30
N LYS A 576 37.14 -13.89 26.96
CA LYS A 576 38.38 -13.82 26.17
C LYS A 576 39.11 -12.48 26.35
N TYR A 577 38.39 -11.37 26.35
CA TYR A 577 38.97 -10.03 26.39
C TYR A 577 38.88 -9.38 27.78
N LYS A 578 38.42 -10.10 28.82
CA LYS A 578 38.22 -9.60 30.19
C LYS A 578 37.38 -8.30 30.21
N ALA A 579 36.47 -8.14 29.27
CA ALA A 579 35.58 -7.02 29.18
C ALA A 579 34.23 -7.39 29.80
N TYR A 580 33.71 -6.54 30.68
CA TYR A 580 32.39 -6.72 31.27
C TYR A 580 31.41 -5.83 30.51
N PHE A 581 30.56 -6.44 29.73
CA PHE A 581 29.47 -5.75 29.03
C PHE A 581 28.18 -5.87 29.82
N ILE A 582 27.53 -4.75 30.10
CA ILE A 582 26.14 -4.73 30.54
C ILE A 582 25.30 -4.89 29.30
N ALA A 583 24.88 -6.14 29.02
CA ALA A 583 24.24 -6.53 27.76
C ALA A 583 22.82 -5.95 27.57
N ARG A 584 22.24 -5.31 28.58
CA ARG A 584 20.89 -4.73 28.52
C ARG A 584 20.85 -3.35 29.14
N ARG A 585 20.01 -2.44 28.62
CA ARG A 585 19.74 -1.17 29.27
C ARG A 585 19.07 -1.43 30.64
N PHE A 586 19.42 -0.64 31.64
CA PHE A 586 18.83 -0.74 32.98
C PHE A 586 17.29 -0.66 32.96
N ARG A 587 16.74 0.12 32.03
CA ARG A 587 15.29 0.26 31.82
C ARG A 587 14.64 -1.07 31.41
N ASP A 588 15.29 -1.84 30.51
CA ASP A 588 14.77 -3.12 30.02
C ASP A 588 14.77 -4.17 31.13
N ILE A 589 15.85 -4.23 31.93
CA ILE A 589 15.95 -5.10 33.10
C ILE A 589 14.86 -4.75 34.12
N ARG A 590 14.63 -3.47 34.36
CA ARG A 590 13.60 -2.99 35.28
C ARG A 590 12.20 -3.36 34.80
N SER A 591 11.88 -3.14 33.53
CA SER A 591 10.61 -3.51 32.92
C SER A 591 10.33 -5.01 33.02
N GLU A 592 11.34 -5.85 32.78
CA GLU A 592 11.23 -7.30 32.89
C GLU A 592 11.00 -7.76 34.34
N ILE A 593 11.69 -7.14 35.32
CA ILE A 593 11.49 -7.40 36.74
C ILE A 593 10.09 -6.96 37.20
N GLU A 594 9.60 -5.82 36.73
CA GLU A 594 8.24 -5.32 37.01
C GLU A 594 7.19 -6.27 36.43
N HIS A 595 7.38 -6.74 35.20
CA HIS A 595 6.49 -7.72 34.58
C HIS A 595 6.46 -9.08 35.32
N ILE A 596 7.62 -9.56 35.76
CA ILE A 596 7.70 -10.77 36.57
C ILE A 596 6.99 -10.59 37.94
N ARG A 597 7.10 -9.41 38.55
CA ARG A 597 6.37 -9.09 39.80
C ARG A 597 4.87 -9.04 39.58
N GLU A 598 4.39 -8.47 38.47
CA GLU A 598 2.96 -8.47 38.12
C GLU A 598 2.41 -9.88 37.90
N ILE A 599 3.16 -10.76 37.22
CA ILE A 599 2.77 -12.15 37.02
C ILE A 599 2.68 -12.90 38.37
N LYS A 600 3.67 -12.70 39.25
CA LYS A 600 3.63 -13.30 40.58
C LYS A 600 2.50 -12.76 41.46
N ALA A 601 2.19 -11.47 41.36
CA ALA A 601 1.08 -10.87 42.10
C ALA A 601 -0.30 -11.33 41.60
N LYS A 602 -0.41 -11.78 40.35
CA LYS A 602 -1.65 -12.37 39.80
C LYS A 602 -1.81 -13.86 40.13
N GLN A 603 -0.74 -14.51 40.60
CA GLN A 603 -0.75 -15.94 41.00
C GLN A 603 -0.92 -16.14 42.50
N MET A 604 -0.86 -15.08 43.29
CA MET A 604 -1.26 -15.04 44.71
C MET A 604 -2.70 -14.51 44.86
#